data_727e20a0ac1aef165fcda1bcccf884a1
#
_entry.id   727e20a0ac1aef165fcda1bcccf884a1
#
_cell.length_a   1.000
_cell.length_b   1.000
_cell.length_c   1.000
_cell.angle_alpha   90.00
_cell.angle_beta   90.00
_cell.angle_gamma   90.00
#
_symmetry.space_group_name_H-M   'P 1'
#
loop_
_entity.id
_entity.type
_entity.pdbx_description
1 polymer ?
#
loop_
_entity_poly.entity_id
_entity_poly.type
_entity_poly.pdbx_seq_one_letter_code
_entity_poly.pdbx_strand_id
1 'polypeptide(L)'
;PGESVLDCLTRYGVSVNYSCKAGICQSCMMVAVEGEPTPESQIGIRETLKAQDHFLICSCMPATDMLVAVPDSVGSSFETTVLSVDKLSADVILLRLMRPDNYDYLPGQFLNLTNSSGISRSYSLASVPGLDDFLELQIRVVPNGQVSGWVASDLQVGDVLTISQSAGECSY
;
A
#
# COMPACT_ATOMS: atom_id res chain seq x y z
N PRO A 1 21.65 -6.43 16.15
CA PRO A 1 21.67 -4.98 16.31
C PRO A 1 21.90 -4.32 14.95
N GLY A 2 21.05 -3.33 14.57
CA GLY A 2 21.16 -2.60 13.31
C GLY A 2 20.40 -3.21 12.12
N GLU A 3 19.54 -4.17 12.33
CA GLU A 3 18.64 -4.75 11.31
C GLU A 3 17.21 -4.26 11.55
N SER A 4 16.49 -3.94 10.47
CA SER A 4 15.06 -3.59 10.59
C SER A 4 14.21 -4.83 10.90
N VAL A 5 13.04 -4.62 11.51
CA VAL A 5 12.06 -5.71 11.73
C VAL A 5 11.69 -6.37 10.40
N LEU A 6 11.54 -5.59 9.31
CA LEU A 6 11.27 -6.11 7.98
C LEU A 6 12.38 -7.05 7.48
N ASP A 7 13.63 -6.62 7.58
CA ASP A 7 14.76 -7.43 7.09
C ASP A 7 14.91 -8.70 7.94
N CYS A 8 14.70 -8.61 9.25
CA CYS A 8 14.68 -9.76 10.14
C CYS A 8 13.60 -10.77 9.74
N LEU A 9 12.35 -10.35 9.60
CA LEU A 9 11.24 -11.23 9.19
C LEU A 9 11.50 -11.86 7.82
N THR A 10 11.98 -11.08 6.86
CA THR A 10 12.31 -11.56 5.51
C THR A 10 13.43 -12.60 5.54
N ARG A 11 14.47 -12.39 6.36
CA ARG A 11 15.58 -13.33 6.53
C ARG A 11 15.15 -14.67 7.11
N TYR A 12 14.13 -14.68 7.97
CA TYR A 12 13.52 -15.91 8.50
C TYR A 12 12.43 -16.50 7.61
N GLY A 13 12.22 -15.95 6.40
CA GLY A 13 11.25 -16.47 5.44
C GLY A 13 9.80 -16.14 5.78
N VAL A 14 9.57 -15.17 6.69
CA VAL A 14 8.21 -14.72 7.02
C VAL A 14 7.75 -13.78 5.90
N SER A 15 6.64 -14.13 5.27
CA SER A 15 6.03 -13.30 4.23
C SER A 15 5.30 -12.13 4.87
N VAL A 16 5.73 -10.92 4.57
CA VAL A 16 5.12 -9.66 5.02
C VAL A 16 4.94 -8.70 3.85
N ASN A 17 3.91 -7.89 3.90
CA ASN A 17 3.69 -6.86 2.88
C ASN A 17 4.69 -5.72 3.07
N TYR A 18 5.32 -5.29 1.99
CA TYR A 18 6.13 -4.07 1.95
C TYR A 18 6.27 -3.54 0.52
N SER A 19 6.61 -2.27 0.38
CA SER A 19 6.82 -1.64 -0.93
C SER A 19 8.07 -0.77 -0.95
N CYS A 20 8.02 0.46 -0.40
CA CYS A 20 9.07 1.48 -0.56
C CYS A 20 10.35 1.22 0.26
N LYS A 21 10.28 0.49 1.37
CA LYS A 21 11.35 0.32 2.38
C LYS A 21 11.93 1.63 2.94
N ALA A 22 11.18 2.72 2.85
CA ALA A 22 11.61 4.07 3.21
C ALA A 22 10.72 4.74 4.27
N GLY A 23 9.81 3.99 4.93
CA GLY A 23 8.94 4.51 5.97
C GLY A 23 7.80 5.42 5.47
N ILE A 24 7.46 5.40 4.17
CA ILE A 24 6.51 6.36 3.58
C ILE A 24 5.18 5.70 3.19
N CYS A 25 5.22 4.57 2.48
CA CYS A 25 4.02 4.00 1.83
C CYS A 25 3.08 3.23 2.76
N GLN A 26 3.42 3.06 4.01
CA GLN A 26 2.66 2.35 5.05
C GLN A 26 2.26 0.89 4.73
N SER A 27 2.70 0.32 3.59
CA SER A 27 2.40 -1.07 3.19
C SER A 27 2.96 -2.11 4.17
N CYS A 28 3.98 -1.75 4.94
CA CYS A 28 4.64 -2.61 5.92
C CYS A 28 4.19 -2.31 7.36
N MET A 29 2.99 -1.74 7.55
CA MET A 29 2.49 -1.41 8.88
C MET A 29 2.15 -2.69 9.65
N MET A 30 2.60 -2.76 10.90
CA MET A 30 2.29 -3.84 11.86
C MET A 30 1.96 -3.24 13.21
N VAL A 31 1.48 -4.07 14.12
CA VAL A 31 1.19 -3.71 15.52
C VAL A 31 2.22 -4.38 16.42
N ALA A 32 2.78 -3.63 17.36
CA ALA A 32 3.57 -4.19 18.45
C ALA A 32 2.63 -4.80 19.50
N VAL A 33 2.71 -6.11 19.67
CA VAL A 33 1.96 -6.84 20.72
C VAL A 33 2.76 -6.83 22.02
N GLU A 34 4.09 -6.93 21.91
CA GLU A 34 5.05 -6.76 23.00
C GLU A 34 6.27 -6.00 22.49
N GLY A 35 6.88 -5.19 23.34
CA GLY A 35 7.97 -4.29 23.01
C GLY A 35 7.47 -2.93 22.52
N GLU A 36 8.38 -1.98 22.36
CA GLU A 36 8.05 -0.60 21.98
C GLU A 36 8.58 -0.29 20.57
N PRO A 37 7.72 0.22 19.66
CA PRO A 37 8.16 0.75 18.37
C PRO A 37 9.13 1.92 18.55
N THR A 38 10.13 2.02 17.67
CA THR A 38 11.01 3.18 17.70
C THR A 38 10.30 4.43 17.16
N PRO A 39 10.60 5.64 17.66
CA PRO A 39 9.96 6.87 17.19
C PRO A 39 10.03 7.06 15.67
N GLU A 40 11.14 6.67 15.06
CA GLU A 40 11.37 6.76 13.62
C GLU A 40 10.39 5.88 12.83
N SER A 41 9.99 4.75 13.40
CA SER A 41 9.06 3.81 12.77
C SER A 41 7.59 4.26 12.81
N GLN A 42 7.31 5.35 13.54
CA GLN A 42 5.98 5.92 13.66
C GLN A 42 5.81 7.28 12.96
N ILE A 43 6.85 7.74 12.24
CA ILE A 43 6.77 8.97 11.46
C ILE A 43 5.74 8.81 10.33
N GLY A 44 4.83 9.79 10.19
CA GLY A 44 3.77 9.79 9.16
C GLY A 44 2.60 8.84 9.45
N ILE A 45 2.56 8.19 10.62
CA ILE A 45 1.40 7.42 11.07
C ILE A 45 0.47 8.33 11.88
N ARG A 46 -0.84 8.18 11.68
CA ARG A 46 -1.86 8.93 12.43
C ARG A 46 -1.76 8.65 13.93
N GLU A 47 -1.97 9.66 14.75
CA GLU A 47 -1.88 9.54 16.23
C GLU A 47 -2.80 8.45 16.80
N THR A 48 -3.98 8.25 16.21
CA THR A 48 -4.90 7.18 16.61
C THR A 48 -4.33 5.78 16.39
N LEU A 49 -3.52 5.59 15.34
CA LEU A 49 -2.85 4.33 15.07
C LEU A 49 -1.58 4.17 15.92
N LYS A 50 -0.84 5.26 16.17
CA LYS A 50 0.30 5.24 17.10
C LYS A 50 -0.15 4.85 18.51
N ALA A 51 -1.29 5.39 18.96
CA ALA A 51 -1.89 5.04 20.27
C ALA A 51 -2.35 3.56 20.35
N GLN A 52 -2.37 2.86 19.23
CA GLN A 52 -2.65 1.42 19.12
C GLN A 52 -1.40 0.63 18.72
N ASP A 53 -0.22 1.17 19.02
CA ASP A 53 1.08 0.55 18.79
C ASP A 53 1.38 0.15 17.32
N HIS A 54 0.74 0.84 16.36
CA HIS A 54 1.04 0.66 14.95
C HIS A 54 2.38 1.31 14.60
N PHE A 55 3.17 0.64 13.75
CA PHE A 55 4.47 1.11 13.31
C PHE A 55 4.88 0.51 11.96
N LEU A 56 5.88 1.11 11.31
CA LEU A 56 6.40 0.67 10.01
C LEU A 56 7.63 -0.21 10.23
N ILE A 57 7.50 -1.51 9.96
CA ILE A 57 8.57 -2.49 10.22
C ILE A 57 9.83 -2.25 9.40
N CYS A 58 9.76 -1.53 8.26
CA CYS A 58 10.92 -1.22 7.43
C CYS A 58 11.83 -0.13 8.02
N SER A 59 11.33 0.69 8.95
CA SER A 59 12.07 1.75 9.63
C SER A 59 12.24 1.51 11.14
N CYS A 60 11.72 0.39 11.64
CA CYS A 60 11.89 0.00 13.04
C CYS A 60 13.17 -0.82 13.22
N MET A 61 14.13 -0.29 13.97
CA MET A 61 15.33 -0.99 14.41
C MET A 61 15.27 -1.19 15.93
N PRO A 62 14.63 -2.26 16.42
CA PRO A 62 14.35 -2.42 17.84
C PRO A 62 15.64 -2.66 18.64
N ALA A 63 15.68 -2.12 19.86
CA ALA A 63 16.76 -2.34 20.80
C ALA A 63 16.60 -3.64 21.60
N THR A 64 15.36 -4.15 21.69
CA THR A 64 14.96 -5.35 22.42
C THR A 64 14.09 -6.25 21.54
N ASP A 65 13.84 -7.45 22.00
CA ASP A 65 12.91 -8.37 21.33
C ASP A 65 11.50 -7.76 21.27
N MET A 66 10.81 -8.00 20.16
CA MET A 66 9.43 -7.54 19.93
C MET A 66 8.56 -8.71 19.48
N LEU A 67 7.32 -8.73 19.94
CA LEU A 67 6.25 -9.54 19.35
C LEU A 67 5.39 -8.65 18.49
N VAL A 68 5.25 -8.98 17.21
CA VAL A 68 4.52 -8.17 16.23
C VAL A 68 3.41 -8.97 15.57
N ALA A 69 2.32 -8.29 15.24
CA ALA A 69 1.17 -8.86 14.54
C ALA A 69 0.78 -8.03 13.33
N VAL A 70 0.17 -8.68 12.34
CA VAL A 70 -0.51 -7.97 11.25
C VAL A 70 -1.74 -7.29 11.84
N PRO A 71 -1.91 -5.98 11.64
CA PRO A 71 -3.08 -5.27 12.16
C PRO A 71 -4.37 -5.81 11.56
N ASP A 72 -5.41 -5.96 12.39
CA ASP A 72 -6.74 -6.36 11.92
C ASP A 72 -7.35 -5.34 10.94
N SER A 73 -6.94 -4.07 11.04
CA SER A 73 -7.38 -2.97 10.18
C SER A 73 -6.56 -2.81 8.88
N VAL A 74 -5.37 -3.38 8.79
CA VAL A 74 -4.57 -3.43 7.54
C VAL A 74 -5.11 -4.48 6.57
N GLY A 75 -6.08 -5.26 7.03
CA GLY A 75 -6.80 -6.26 6.24
C GLY A 75 -8.04 -5.75 5.50
N SER A 76 -8.38 -4.47 5.51
CA SER A 76 -9.44 -3.97 4.63
C SER A 76 -8.92 -3.92 3.20
N SER A 77 -8.91 -5.08 2.57
CA SER A 77 -8.75 -5.18 1.13
C SER A 77 -10.14 -5.12 0.49
N PHE A 78 -10.23 -4.41 -0.61
CA PHE A 78 -11.44 -4.29 -1.40
C PHE A 78 -11.22 -5.01 -2.72
N GLU A 79 -12.21 -5.78 -3.12
CA GLU A 79 -12.28 -6.23 -4.51
C GLU A 79 -12.82 -5.10 -5.37
N THR A 80 -12.25 -4.93 -6.54
CA THR A 80 -12.66 -3.94 -7.52
C THR A 80 -12.53 -4.50 -8.92
N THR A 81 -13.31 -3.96 -9.86
CA THR A 81 -13.31 -4.38 -11.27
C THR A 81 -12.62 -3.34 -12.13
N VAL A 82 -11.82 -3.78 -13.07
CA VAL A 82 -11.18 -2.92 -14.07
C VAL A 82 -12.22 -2.36 -15.03
N LEU A 83 -12.34 -1.05 -15.10
CA LEU A 83 -13.24 -0.34 -16.03
C LEU A 83 -12.54 0.04 -17.33
N SER A 84 -11.29 0.49 -17.27
CA SER A 84 -10.47 0.77 -18.45
C SER A 84 -8.98 0.66 -18.15
N VAL A 85 -8.21 0.33 -19.20
CA VAL A 85 -6.75 0.33 -19.21
C VAL A 85 -6.32 1.09 -20.45
N ASP A 86 -6.00 2.37 -20.30
CA ASP A 86 -5.72 3.27 -21.40
C ASP A 86 -4.25 3.69 -21.40
N LYS A 87 -3.62 3.71 -22.56
CA LYS A 87 -2.23 4.15 -22.70
C LYS A 87 -2.19 5.67 -22.88
N LEU A 88 -1.71 6.39 -21.87
CA LEU A 88 -1.55 7.84 -21.93
C LEU A 88 -0.27 8.28 -22.68
N SER A 89 0.81 7.51 -22.51
CA SER A 89 2.09 7.76 -23.18
C SER A 89 2.82 6.45 -23.45
N ALA A 90 4.07 6.51 -23.88
CA ALA A 90 4.90 5.33 -24.11
C ALA A 90 5.08 4.47 -22.86
N ASP A 91 5.09 5.10 -21.69
CA ASP A 91 5.40 4.47 -20.40
C ASP A 91 4.38 4.77 -19.29
N VAL A 92 3.21 5.36 -19.61
CA VAL A 92 2.17 5.65 -18.61
C VAL A 92 0.84 5.05 -19.02
N ILE A 93 0.27 4.27 -18.12
CA ILE A 93 -1.07 3.69 -18.20
C ILE A 93 -2.02 4.45 -17.29
N LEU A 94 -3.19 4.77 -17.82
CA LEU A 94 -4.34 5.21 -17.05
C LEU A 94 -5.20 3.99 -16.73
N LEU A 95 -5.27 3.63 -15.46
CA LEU A 95 -6.10 2.54 -14.97
C LEU A 95 -7.30 3.12 -14.24
N ARG A 96 -8.52 2.75 -14.69
CA ARG A 96 -9.74 3.07 -13.98
C ARG A 96 -10.36 1.81 -13.40
N LEU A 97 -10.73 1.92 -12.13
CA LEU A 97 -11.30 0.84 -11.34
C LEU A 97 -12.70 1.24 -10.85
N MET A 98 -13.61 0.31 -10.76
CA MET A 98 -14.89 0.53 -10.13
C MET A 98 -14.66 0.91 -8.66
N ARG A 99 -15.24 2.01 -8.21
CA ARG A 99 -15.15 2.39 -6.80
C ARG A 99 -15.96 1.42 -5.95
N PRO A 100 -15.34 0.69 -5.00
CA PRO A 100 -16.09 -0.20 -4.11
C PRO A 100 -17.05 0.59 -3.21
N ASP A 101 -18.15 -0.04 -2.79
CA ASP A 101 -19.04 0.53 -1.79
C ASP A 101 -18.27 0.83 -0.50
N ASN A 102 -18.55 1.97 0.12
CA ASN A 102 -17.89 2.44 1.35
C ASN A 102 -16.37 2.65 1.22
N TYR A 103 -15.85 2.85 0.00
CA TYR A 103 -14.46 3.23 -0.21
C TYR A 103 -14.33 4.75 -0.17
N ASP A 104 -13.92 5.28 0.98
CA ASP A 104 -13.70 6.71 1.18
C ASP A 104 -12.22 7.06 1.06
N TYR A 105 -11.93 8.15 0.36
CA TYR A 105 -10.57 8.67 0.20
C TYR A 105 -10.60 10.20 0.04
N LEU A 106 -9.43 10.82 0.25
CA LEU A 106 -9.19 12.23 -0.02
C LEU A 106 -8.29 12.39 -1.25
N PRO A 107 -8.44 13.49 -2.02
CA PRO A 107 -7.54 13.78 -3.15
C PRO A 107 -6.08 13.74 -2.72
N GLY A 108 -5.22 13.07 -3.53
CA GLY A 108 -3.80 12.94 -3.24
C GLY A 108 -3.42 11.76 -2.32
N GLN A 109 -4.39 11.06 -1.73
CA GLN A 109 -4.11 9.78 -1.08
C GLN A 109 -3.69 8.73 -2.11
N PHE A 110 -3.11 7.63 -1.63
CA PHE A 110 -2.72 6.49 -2.44
C PHE A 110 -3.40 5.21 -1.95
N LEU A 111 -3.43 4.22 -2.80
CA LEU A 111 -3.80 2.85 -2.45
C LEU A 111 -2.67 1.88 -2.84
N ASN A 112 -2.71 0.69 -2.28
CA ASN A 112 -1.86 -0.42 -2.73
C ASN A 112 -2.65 -1.30 -3.70
N LEU A 113 -2.11 -1.45 -4.91
CA LEU A 113 -2.62 -2.36 -5.93
C LEU A 113 -1.83 -3.67 -5.85
N THR A 114 -2.55 -4.78 -5.71
CA THR A 114 -1.95 -6.12 -5.59
C THR A 114 -2.19 -6.91 -6.88
N ASN A 115 -1.11 -7.46 -7.46
CA ASN A 115 -1.21 -8.29 -8.66
C ASN A 115 -1.61 -9.75 -8.33
N SER A 116 -1.83 -10.55 -9.36
CA SER A 116 -2.20 -11.97 -9.24
C SER A 116 -1.19 -12.85 -8.49
N SER A 117 0.07 -12.40 -8.38
CA SER A 117 1.12 -13.07 -7.60
C SER A 117 1.21 -12.60 -6.15
N GLY A 118 0.28 -11.76 -5.68
CA GLY A 118 0.28 -11.21 -4.33
C GLY A 118 1.28 -10.07 -4.11
N ILE A 119 1.90 -9.55 -5.17
CA ILE A 119 2.85 -8.45 -5.07
C ILE A 119 2.09 -7.12 -5.11
N SER A 120 2.36 -6.25 -4.13
CA SER A 120 1.67 -4.99 -3.94
C SER A 120 2.58 -3.79 -4.19
N ARG A 121 2.01 -2.73 -4.79
CA ARG A 121 2.68 -1.42 -5.00
C ARG A 121 1.69 -0.29 -4.77
N SER A 122 2.21 0.81 -4.25
CA SER A 122 1.44 2.01 -3.96
C SER A 122 1.32 2.90 -5.20
N TYR A 123 0.10 3.37 -5.46
CA TYR A 123 -0.22 4.33 -6.52
C TYR A 123 -1.13 5.42 -5.99
N SER A 124 -0.79 6.67 -6.31
CA SER A 124 -1.61 7.82 -5.95
C SER A 124 -2.94 7.79 -6.69
N LEU A 125 -4.02 8.15 -5.99
CA LEU A 125 -5.35 8.34 -6.56
C LEU A 125 -5.37 9.67 -7.33
N ALA A 126 -5.68 9.60 -8.61
CA ALA A 126 -5.81 10.74 -9.52
C ALA A 126 -7.26 11.20 -9.66
N SER A 127 -8.23 10.36 -9.29
CA SER A 127 -9.64 10.71 -9.24
C SER A 127 -9.99 11.58 -8.03
N VAL A 128 -11.10 12.32 -8.12
CA VAL A 128 -11.58 13.24 -7.08
C VAL A 128 -12.92 12.75 -6.54
N PRO A 129 -13.05 12.44 -5.23
CA PRO A 129 -14.32 12.05 -4.63
C PRO A 129 -15.39 13.11 -4.86
N GLY A 130 -16.60 12.68 -5.24
CA GLY A 130 -17.73 13.56 -5.51
C GLY A 130 -17.78 14.15 -6.92
N LEU A 131 -16.71 14.03 -7.71
CA LEU A 131 -16.69 14.33 -9.15
C LEU A 131 -16.61 13.06 -9.99
N ASP A 132 -15.88 12.05 -9.50
CA ASP A 132 -15.64 10.79 -10.20
C ASP A 132 -16.32 9.63 -9.45
N ASP A 133 -16.99 8.74 -10.19
CA ASP A 133 -17.64 7.52 -9.65
C ASP A 133 -16.70 6.34 -9.66
N PHE A 134 -15.44 6.53 -10.12
CA PHE A 134 -14.40 5.51 -10.26
C PHE A 134 -13.14 5.92 -9.50
N LEU A 135 -12.24 4.97 -9.32
CA LEU A 135 -10.88 5.23 -8.87
C LEU A 135 -9.97 5.31 -10.10
N GLU A 136 -9.13 6.33 -10.18
CA GLU A 136 -8.18 6.53 -11.28
C GLU A 136 -6.75 6.50 -10.77
N LEU A 137 -5.90 5.72 -11.44
CA LEU A 137 -4.48 5.61 -11.16
C LEU A 137 -3.68 5.90 -12.43
N GLN A 138 -2.65 6.74 -12.32
CA GLN A 138 -1.68 6.97 -13.38
C GLN A 138 -0.41 6.16 -13.06
N ILE A 139 -0.21 5.07 -13.79
CA ILE A 139 0.81 4.08 -13.50
C ILE A 139 1.95 4.20 -14.49
N ARG A 140 3.12 4.61 -14.01
CA ARG A 140 4.32 4.58 -14.83
C ARG A 140 4.86 3.15 -14.91
N VAL A 141 5.00 2.65 -16.13
CA VAL A 141 5.58 1.34 -16.41
C VAL A 141 7.10 1.44 -16.30
N VAL A 142 7.67 0.77 -15.31
CA VAL A 142 9.12 0.75 -15.10
C VAL A 142 9.72 -0.57 -15.60
N PRO A 143 10.97 -0.58 -16.10
CA PRO A 143 11.65 -1.80 -16.50
C PRO A 143 11.67 -2.83 -15.37
N ASN A 144 11.25 -4.07 -15.65
CA ASN A 144 11.13 -5.17 -14.69
C ASN A 144 10.16 -4.90 -13.52
N GLY A 145 9.28 -3.92 -13.65
CA GLY A 145 8.25 -3.61 -12.67
C GLY A 145 7.19 -4.70 -12.62
N GLN A 146 7.10 -5.44 -11.52
CA GLN A 146 6.23 -6.61 -11.39
C GLN A 146 4.74 -6.24 -11.39
N VAL A 147 4.35 -5.11 -10.79
CA VAL A 147 2.97 -4.65 -10.80
C VAL A 147 2.70 -3.75 -12.01
N SER A 148 3.56 -2.76 -12.29
CA SER A 148 3.37 -1.87 -13.43
C SER A 148 3.48 -2.59 -14.78
N GLY A 149 4.36 -3.60 -14.89
CA GLY A 149 4.46 -4.46 -16.07
C GLY A 149 3.19 -5.30 -16.24
N TRP A 150 2.71 -5.94 -15.18
CA TRP A 150 1.44 -6.70 -15.19
C TRP A 150 0.24 -5.84 -15.61
N VAL A 151 0.13 -4.60 -15.09
CA VAL A 151 -0.94 -3.68 -15.52
C VAL A 151 -0.87 -3.39 -17.02
N ALA A 152 0.34 -3.27 -17.58
CA ALA A 152 0.53 -2.91 -18.97
C ALA A 152 0.33 -4.08 -19.95
N SER A 153 0.58 -5.33 -19.53
CA SER A 153 0.61 -6.49 -20.43
C SER A 153 -0.54 -7.47 -20.22
N ASP A 154 -1.01 -7.63 -18.98
CA ASP A 154 -1.89 -8.75 -18.64
C ASP A 154 -3.29 -8.31 -18.19
N LEU A 155 -3.42 -7.10 -17.61
CA LEU A 155 -4.67 -6.62 -17.05
C LEU A 155 -5.66 -6.23 -18.15
N GLN A 156 -6.90 -6.69 -18.02
CA GLN A 156 -7.97 -6.45 -19.00
C GLN A 156 -9.21 -5.85 -18.33
N VAL A 157 -10.03 -5.17 -19.12
CA VAL A 157 -11.34 -4.68 -18.67
C VAL A 157 -12.21 -5.85 -18.21
N GLY A 158 -12.80 -5.72 -17.04
CA GLY A 158 -13.63 -6.75 -16.40
C GLY A 158 -12.86 -7.64 -15.42
N ASP A 159 -11.52 -7.57 -15.37
CA ASP A 159 -10.75 -8.29 -14.36
C ASP A 159 -11.08 -7.78 -12.95
N VAL A 160 -11.12 -8.71 -12.01
CA VAL A 160 -11.27 -8.40 -10.58
C VAL A 160 -9.90 -8.42 -9.92
N LEU A 161 -9.60 -7.39 -9.16
CA LEU A 161 -8.34 -7.24 -8.45
C LEU A 161 -8.54 -6.70 -7.04
N THR A 162 -7.49 -6.80 -6.24
CA THR A 162 -7.50 -6.40 -4.84
C THR A 162 -6.74 -5.08 -4.64
N ILE A 163 -7.38 -4.15 -3.95
CA ILE A 163 -6.77 -2.88 -3.52
C ILE A 163 -6.85 -2.74 -2.00
N SER A 164 -5.93 -2.00 -1.41
CA SER A 164 -6.02 -1.63 0.01
C SER A 164 -6.98 -0.46 0.23
N GLN A 165 -7.36 -0.22 1.49
CA GLN A 165 -7.89 1.08 1.90
C GLN A 165 -6.90 2.20 1.51
N SER A 166 -7.44 3.39 1.23
CA SER A 166 -6.64 4.58 0.95
C SER A 166 -5.81 5.00 2.16
N ALA A 167 -4.57 5.46 1.89
CA ALA A 167 -3.63 5.90 2.90
C ALA A 167 -2.93 7.19 2.48
N GLY A 168 -2.18 7.80 3.40
CA GLY A 168 -1.49 9.07 3.20
C GLY A 168 -2.23 10.24 3.83
N GLU A 169 -1.47 11.18 4.36
CA GLU A 169 -1.98 12.46 4.86
C GLU A 169 -1.89 13.47 3.74
N CYS A 170 -3.05 13.91 3.24
CA CYS A 170 -3.13 15.05 2.34
C CYS A 170 -3.58 16.24 3.16
N SER A 171 -2.65 17.10 3.53
CA SER A 171 -2.92 18.43 4.10
C SER A 171 -2.77 19.46 2.98
N TYR A 172 -3.89 20.02 2.56
CA TYR A 172 -3.89 21.29 1.82
C TYR A 172 -4.22 22.42 2.78
#